data_fd5f6f82b33615ac358628d33dde0caf
#
_entry.id   fd5f6f82b33615ac358628d33dde0caf
#
_cell.length_a   1.000
_cell.length_b   1.000
_cell.length_c   1.000
_cell.angle_alpha   90.00
_cell.angle_beta   90.00
_cell.angle_gamma   90.00
#
_symmetry.space_group_name_H-M   'P 1'
#
loop_
_entity.id
_entity.type
_entity.pdbx_description
1 polymer ?
#
loop_
_entity_poly.entity_id
_entity_poly.type
_entity_poly.pdbx_seq_one_letter_code
_entity_poly.pdbx_strand_id
1 'polypeptide(L)'
;MSPLSRRALLSHLARLSAASAFAPLLDVAAAPAERGFTPPRNLLVLFHPNGFEQGWKPAMTDGALSLGPTLAPLEAFKARLLVTYGLKAGIRHEVQAHTEGMTSMLTGALIQKADAYAAHPSFDQLVAEKIAGASPLPSLELGVQTQVGFGAGSNAAVMTYSRAGKLPPQDDPNAAFMRLFGKAATPSELMQARARRQSVLDLVRADLAKVRALAGAEAASKFDAHAAGLRALETRLDALSRVRCDGAYQRHALNDWQLGASERFPLLAELQAEVAVLALTCGVTRVVSLQLANSLSDRRIPGVNPNVGLHTVMHSGTRAEKLAINRYFAGLGASVLSKLAAAQRDDGSSLLDETLVVWGSEMAIGNHLNDPVPFIVAGGARPGEGYFHQGRLLEVEHQRTTRLLISAMHAFGLTGTTALGDLKDDLSRGPLPGASRVAP
;
A
#
# COMPACT_ATOMS: atom_id res chain seq x y z
N MET A 1 36.37 32.68 -32.57
CA MET A 1 35.65 31.62 -31.87
C MET A 1 35.78 30.34 -32.72
N SER A 2 36.60 29.40 -32.27
CA SER A 2 36.81 28.14 -33.01
C SER A 2 35.65 27.18 -32.78
N PRO A 3 35.21 26.44 -33.83
CA PRO A 3 34.08 25.51 -33.69
C PRO A 3 34.50 24.31 -32.83
N LEU A 4 33.68 24.03 -31.79
CA LEU A 4 33.81 22.83 -30.99
C LEU A 4 33.72 21.58 -31.86
N SER A 5 34.69 20.67 -31.75
CA SER A 5 34.72 19.44 -32.53
C SER A 5 33.53 18.55 -32.15
N ARG A 6 32.98 17.80 -33.14
CA ARG A 6 31.89 16.80 -32.90
C ARG A 6 32.18 15.86 -31.73
N ARG A 7 33.43 15.56 -31.45
CA ARG A 7 33.87 14.69 -30.36
C ARG A 7 33.71 15.35 -28.98
N ALA A 8 33.91 16.68 -28.88
CA ALA A 8 33.70 17.44 -27.64
C ALA A 8 32.20 17.59 -27.34
N LEU A 9 31.36 17.77 -28.35
CA LEU A 9 29.88 17.84 -28.16
C LEU A 9 29.32 16.48 -27.73
N LEU A 10 29.77 15.37 -28.31
CA LEU A 10 29.32 14.03 -27.90
C LEU A 10 29.79 13.65 -26.48
N SER A 11 31.01 14.09 -26.08
CA SER A 11 31.45 13.85 -24.68
C SER A 11 30.71 14.70 -23.65
N HIS A 12 30.23 15.89 -24.01
CA HIS A 12 29.39 16.72 -23.15
C HIS A 12 27.96 16.17 -23.04
N LEU A 13 27.38 15.70 -24.16
CA LEU A 13 26.07 15.05 -24.16
C LEU A 13 26.08 13.72 -23.40
N ALA A 14 27.15 12.93 -23.53
CA ALA A 14 27.31 11.68 -22.77
C ALA A 14 27.44 11.91 -21.24
N ARG A 15 28.07 13.03 -20.83
CA ARG A 15 28.17 13.39 -19.40
C ARG A 15 26.85 13.94 -18.84
N LEU A 16 26.07 14.67 -19.63
CA LEU A 16 24.76 15.17 -19.25
C LEU A 16 23.70 14.05 -19.19
N SER A 17 23.76 13.09 -20.12
CA SER A 17 22.84 11.95 -20.13
C SER A 17 23.14 10.93 -19.01
N ALA A 18 24.41 10.74 -18.65
CA ALA A 18 24.77 9.86 -17.53
C ALA A 18 24.36 10.45 -16.16
N ALA A 19 24.53 11.77 -15.97
CA ALA A 19 24.16 12.42 -14.71
C ALA A 19 22.64 12.45 -14.47
N SER A 20 21.84 12.66 -15.52
CA SER A 20 20.37 12.70 -15.40
C SER A 20 19.70 11.32 -15.31
N ALA A 21 20.35 10.25 -15.83
CA ALA A 21 19.84 8.89 -15.73
C ALA A 21 20.12 8.24 -14.36
N PHE A 22 21.12 8.73 -13.61
CA PHE A 22 21.48 8.20 -12.29
C PHE A 22 20.96 9.02 -11.12
N ALA A 23 20.44 10.24 -11.33
CA ALA A 23 19.94 11.08 -10.26
C ALA A 23 18.85 10.43 -9.39
N PRO A 24 17.86 9.70 -9.93
CA PRO A 24 16.87 9.01 -9.10
C PRO A 24 17.42 7.79 -8.32
N LEU A 25 18.51 7.18 -8.81
CA LEU A 25 19.13 6.01 -8.14
C LEU A 25 20.07 6.45 -7.01
N LEU A 26 20.68 7.64 -7.11
CA LEU A 26 21.54 8.18 -6.06
C LEU A 26 20.75 8.66 -4.84
N ASP A 27 19.51 9.12 -5.03
CA ASP A 27 18.65 9.60 -3.94
C ASP A 27 18.10 8.46 -3.07
N VAL A 28 17.99 7.22 -3.61
CA VAL A 28 17.65 6.01 -2.85
C VAL A 28 18.87 5.44 -2.11
N ALA A 29 20.08 5.79 -2.58
CA ALA A 29 21.36 5.33 -2.03
C ALA A 29 22.06 6.37 -1.14
N ALA A 30 21.40 7.48 -0.77
CA ALA A 30 21.94 8.39 0.24
C ALA A 30 22.18 7.61 1.54
N ALA A 31 23.41 7.61 2.01
CA ALA A 31 23.81 6.79 3.14
C ALA A 31 22.93 7.06 4.38
N PRO A 32 22.60 6.04 5.18
CA PRO A 32 21.78 6.18 6.39
C PRO A 32 22.26 7.28 7.34
N ALA A 33 23.55 7.57 7.34
CA ALA A 33 24.19 8.57 8.18
C ALA A 33 23.72 10.02 7.90
N GLU A 34 23.29 10.34 6.67
CA GLU A 34 22.83 11.70 6.33
C GLU A 34 21.38 11.95 6.74
N ARG A 35 20.56 10.90 6.85
CA ARG A 35 19.13 11.02 7.19
C ARG A 35 18.84 10.78 8.67
N GLY A 36 19.79 10.26 9.46
CA GLY A 36 19.59 9.88 10.86
C GLY A 36 18.66 8.67 11.07
N PHE A 37 18.22 7.99 9.99
CA PHE A 37 17.41 6.76 10.04
C PHE A 37 17.60 5.94 8.77
N THR A 38 17.29 4.63 8.87
CA THR A 38 17.25 3.71 7.71
C THR A 38 15.89 3.82 7.02
N PRO A 39 15.82 4.29 5.75
CA PRO A 39 14.56 4.37 5.04
C PRO A 39 14.02 2.98 4.66
N PRO A 40 12.69 2.77 4.75
CA PRO A 40 12.09 1.53 4.29
C PRO A 40 12.21 1.37 2.77
N ARG A 41 12.30 0.12 2.31
CA ARG A 41 12.34 -0.21 0.88
C ARG A 41 10.96 -0.48 0.31
N ASN A 42 10.04 -0.96 1.16
CA ASN A 42 8.70 -1.38 0.75
C ASN A 42 7.65 -0.75 1.66
N LEU A 43 6.46 -0.55 1.10
CA LEU A 43 5.26 -0.13 1.81
C LEU A 43 4.20 -1.24 1.73
N LEU A 44 3.61 -1.60 2.86
CA LEU A 44 2.39 -2.38 2.93
C LEU A 44 1.33 -1.58 3.68
N VAL A 45 0.23 -1.25 3.00
CA VAL A 45 -0.96 -0.66 3.62
C VAL A 45 -1.93 -1.77 3.97
N LEU A 46 -2.31 -1.86 5.23
CA LEU A 46 -3.27 -2.83 5.71
C LEU A 46 -4.53 -2.10 6.19
N PHE A 47 -5.68 -2.58 5.77
CA PHE A 47 -6.97 -2.01 6.13
C PHE A 47 -7.86 -3.05 6.81
N HIS A 48 -8.53 -2.65 7.89
CA HIS A 48 -9.66 -3.36 8.49
C HIS A 48 -10.86 -2.42 8.61
N PRO A 49 -12.09 -2.90 8.40
CA PRO A 49 -13.26 -2.04 8.40
C PRO A 49 -13.78 -1.73 9.80
N ASN A 50 -14.53 -0.62 9.92
CA ASN A 50 -15.39 -0.24 11.06
C ASN A 50 -14.65 0.09 12.37
N GLY A 51 -13.35 0.39 12.30
CA GLY A 51 -12.58 0.79 13.49
C GLY A 51 -12.47 -0.26 14.57
N PHE A 52 -12.15 0.19 15.78
CA PHE A 52 -12.09 -0.66 16.98
C PHE A 52 -13.10 -0.21 18.04
N GLU A 53 -13.77 -1.17 18.72
CA GLU A 53 -14.69 -0.92 19.81
C GLU A 53 -13.99 -0.24 20.99
N GLN A 54 -14.75 0.56 21.75
CA GLN A 54 -14.23 1.28 22.92
C GLN A 54 -13.49 0.35 23.89
N GLY A 55 -12.36 0.84 24.42
CA GLY A 55 -11.50 0.07 25.32
C GLY A 55 -10.38 -0.70 24.59
N TRP A 56 -10.21 -0.50 23.27
CA TRP A 56 -9.07 -1.05 22.53
C TRP A 56 -7.73 -0.34 22.82
N LYS A 57 -7.78 0.90 23.33
CA LYS A 57 -6.59 1.73 23.58
C LYS A 57 -5.57 0.96 24.41
N PRO A 58 -4.34 0.79 23.91
CA PRO A 58 -3.25 0.24 24.71
C PRO A 58 -2.78 1.23 25.79
N ALA A 59 -1.90 0.80 26.67
CA ALA A 59 -1.32 1.63 27.69
C ALA A 59 0.22 1.58 27.62
N MET A 60 0.87 2.57 28.22
CA MET A 60 2.30 2.48 28.55
C MET A 60 2.40 2.07 30.05
N THR A 61 3.03 0.94 30.32
CA THR A 61 3.24 0.43 31.68
C THR A 61 4.75 0.26 31.89
N ASP A 62 5.31 0.94 32.86
CA ASP A 62 6.75 0.91 33.16
C ASP A 62 7.65 1.18 31.93
N GLY A 63 7.22 2.12 31.09
CA GLY A 63 7.92 2.47 29.83
C GLY A 63 7.75 1.50 28.67
N ALA A 64 7.01 0.40 28.85
CA ALA A 64 6.72 -0.59 27.83
C ALA A 64 5.27 -0.52 27.34
N LEU A 65 5.07 -0.83 26.05
CA LEU A 65 3.73 -0.90 25.44
C LEU A 65 2.97 -2.14 25.95
N SER A 66 1.78 -1.92 26.51
CA SER A 66 0.82 -2.95 26.95
C SER A 66 -0.39 -2.92 26.02
N LEU A 67 -0.56 -3.96 25.21
CA LEU A 67 -1.51 -3.96 24.09
C LEU A 67 -2.98 -4.16 24.51
N GLY A 68 -3.22 -4.74 25.66
CA GLY A 68 -4.58 -5.09 26.09
C GLY A 68 -5.21 -6.24 25.27
N PRO A 69 -6.45 -6.67 25.62
CA PRO A 69 -7.06 -7.87 25.05
C PRO A 69 -7.33 -7.80 23.54
N THR A 70 -7.69 -6.62 23.02
CA THR A 70 -8.01 -6.43 21.60
C THR A 70 -6.79 -6.64 20.71
N LEU A 71 -5.66 -6.07 21.09
CA LEU A 71 -4.42 -6.12 20.33
C LEU A 71 -3.45 -7.23 20.79
N ALA A 72 -3.86 -8.08 21.74
CA ALA A 72 -3.05 -9.18 22.26
C ALA A 72 -2.44 -10.11 21.17
N PRO A 73 -3.08 -10.36 20.01
CA PRO A 73 -2.45 -11.12 18.94
C PRO A 73 -1.15 -10.51 18.40
N LEU A 74 -0.94 -9.20 18.62
CA LEU A 74 0.27 -8.47 18.19
C LEU A 74 1.41 -8.49 19.23
N GLU A 75 1.27 -9.21 20.35
CA GLU A 75 2.21 -9.17 21.48
C GLU A 75 3.66 -9.46 21.05
N ALA A 76 3.86 -10.42 20.15
CA ALA A 76 5.20 -10.76 19.63
C ALA A 76 5.87 -9.60 18.87
N PHE A 77 5.07 -8.62 18.42
CA PHE A 77 5.55 -7.49 17.63
C PHE A 77 5.53 -6.17 18.40
N LYS A 78 5.12 -6.12 19.66
CA LYS A 78 4.88 -4.88 20.41
C LYS A 78 6.05 -3.89 20.37
N ALA A 79 7.29 -4.37 20.40
CA ALA A 79 8.50 -3.54 20.30
C ALA A 79 8.67 -2.90 18.89
N ARG A 80 7.94 -3.41 17.89
CA ARG A 80 7.99 -2.98 16.50
C ARG A 80 6.77 -2.15 16.09
N LEU A 81 5.89 -1.81 17.05
CA LEU A 81 4.66 -1.07 16.79
C LEU A 81 4.76 0.37 17.29
N LEU A 82 4.29 1.30 16.49
CA LEU A 82 3.80 2.59 16.96
C LEU A 82 2.28 2.54 16.85
N VAL A 83 1.60 2.54 17.98
CA VAL A 83 0.13 2.62 18.05
C VAL A 83 -0.25 4.07 18.27
N THR A 84 -1.13 4.62 17.44
CA THR A 84 -1.61 6.01 17.60
C THR A 84 -3.01 6.02 18.19
N TYR A 85 -3.30 7.03 19.00
CA TYR A 85 -4.62 7.26 19.59
C TYR A 85 -4.96 8.75 19.57
N GLY A 86 -6.18 9.11 19.15
CA GLY A 86 -6.63 10.50 19.03
C GLY A 86 -6.51 11.06 17.59
N LEU A 87 -6.24 10.20 16.60
CA LEU A 87 -6.30 10.60 15.19
C LEU A 87 -7.76 10.76 14.73
N LYS A 88 -8.01 11.77 13.89
CA LYS A 88 -9.33 12.12 13.36
C LYS A 88 -9.41 11.88 11.86
N ALA A 89 -10.44 11.11 11.43
CA ALA A 89 -10.74 10.89 10.00
C ALA A 89 -11.35 12.12 9.34
N GLY A 90 -11.34 12.12 7.99
CA GLY A 90 -11.98 13.14 7.16
C GLY A 90 -13.50 12.98 6.99
N ILE A 91 -14.19 12.34 7.93
CA ILE A 91 -15.64 12.14 7.87
C ILE A 91 -16.36 13.40 8.34
N ARG A 92 -17.31 13.90 7.55
CA ARG A 92 -18.11 15.10 7.82
C ARG A 92 -19.60 14.82 7.97
N HIS A 93 -20.03 13.59 7.67
CA HIS A 93 -21.44 13.16 7.65
C HIS A 93 -22.31 13.93 6.63
N GLU A 94 -21.69 14.41 5.54
CA GLU A 94 -22.42 15.07 4.45
C GLU A 94 -23.03 14.05 3.47
N VAL A 95 -22.40 12.87 3.39
CA VAL A 95 -22.88 11.72 2.65
C VAL A 95 -22.84 10.48 3.56
N GLN A 96 -22.69 9.30 3.00
CA GLN A 96 -22.57 8.07 3.79
C GLN A 96 -21.18 7.96 4.43
N ALA A 97 -21.10 7.87 5.76
CA ALA A 97 -19.86 7.96 6.53
C ALA A 97 -18.77 6.96 6.12
N HIS A 98 -19.15 5.72 5.80
CA HIS A 98 -18.18 4.73 5.31
C HIS A 98 -17.59 5.11 3.95
N THR A 99 -18.38 5.68 3.06
CA THR A 99 -17.92 6.19 1.76
C THR A 99 -16.95 7.35 1.95
N GLU A 100 -17.29 8.32 2.83
CA GLU A 100 -16.38 9.41 3.19
C GLU A 100 -15.10 8.90 3.81
N GLY A 101 -15.21 7.99 4.78
CA GLY A 101 -14.09 7.40 5.49
C GLY A 101 -13.13 6.67 4.54
N MET A 102 -13.64 5.76 3.71
CA MET A 102 -12.84 5.01 2.73
C MET A 102 -12.16 5.92 1.72
N THR A 103 -12.89 6.91 1.20
CA THR A 103 -12.32 7.85 0.21
C THR A 103 -11.25 8.73 0.85
N SER A 104 -11.46 9.23 2.07
CA SER A 104 -10.52 10.14 2.75
C SER A 104 -9.34 9.43 3.41
N MET A 105 -9.47 8.17 3.79
CA MET A 105 -8.52 7.44 4.63
C MET A 105 -7.07 7.56 4.16
N LEU A 106 -6.82 7.31 2.88
CA LEU A 106 -5.47 7.35 2.29
C LEU A 106 -5.23 8.56 1.40
N THR A 107 -6.27 9.35 1.07
CA THR A 107 -6.17 10.48 0.15
C THR A 107 -6.27 11.84 0.84
N GLY A 108 -6.89 11.90 2.03
CA GLY A 108 -7.30 13.16 2.66
C GLY A 108 -8.37 13.92 1.89
N ALA A 109 -9.01 13.29 0.89
CA ALA A 109 -10.05 13.93 0.09
C ALA A 109 -11.36 14.06 0.87
N LEU A 110 -12.09 15.15 0.60
CA LEU A 110 -13.42 15.42 1.14
C LEU A 110 -14.43 15.34 0.02
N ILE A 111 -15.31 14.34 0.04
CA ILE A 111 -16.35 14.17 -0.98
C ILE A 111 -17.68 14.79 -0.52
N GLN A 112 -18.46 15.30 -1.48
CA GLN A 112 -19.77 15.91 -1.24
C GLN A 112 -20.92 15.07 -1.82
N LYS A 113 -20.58 14.02 -2.60
CA LYS A 113 -21.54 13.09 -3.21
C LYS A 113 -21.02 11.67 -3.06
N ALA A 114 -21.91 10.70 -2.87
CA ALA A 114 -21.55 9.32 -2.62
C ALA A 114 -20.82 8.63 -3.81
N ASP A 115 -21.04 9.10 -5.02
CA ASP A 115 -20.39 8.64 -6.25
C ASP A 115 -19.13 9.44 -6.62
N ALA A 116 -18.83 10.53 -5.87
CA ALA A 116 -17.64 11.32 -6.11
C ALA A 116 -16.37 10.52 -5.81
N TYR A 117 -15.34 10.75 -6.62
CA TYR A 117 -14.02 10.16 -6.44
C TYR A 117 -13.10 11.11 -5.67
N ALA A 118 -12.07 10.54 -5.02
CA ALA A 118 -10.98 11.37 -4.56
C ALA A 118 -10.34 12.09 -5.75
N ALA A 119 -10.22 13.41 -5.65
CA ALA A 119 -9.56 14.23 -6.68
C ALA A 119 -8.03 14.07 -6.65
N HIS A 120 -7.50 13.44 -5.60
CA HIS A 120 -6.08 13.29 -5.33
C HIS A 120 -5.69 11.81 -5.25
N PRO A 121 -4.47 11.45 -5.67
CA PRO A 121 -3.96 10.10 -5.45
C PRO A 121 -3.81 9.82 -3.95
N SER A 122 -3.96 8.56 -3.57
CA SER A 122 -3.70 8.10 -2.21
C SER A 122 -2.19 8.10 -1.91
N PHE A 123 -1.83 8.20 -0.62
CA PHE A 123 -0.42 8.33 -0.22
C PHE A 123 0.44 7.14 -0.67
N ASP A 124 -0.11 5.94 -0.69
CA ASP A 124 0.57 4.73 -1.18
C ASP A 124 0.94 4.84 -2.66
N GLN A 125 0.08 5.49 -3.47
CA GLN A 125 0.39 5.74 -4.88
C GLN A 125 1.45 6.83 -5.05
N LEU A 126 1.46 7.87 -4.21
CA LEU A 126 2.54 8.86 -4.18
C LEU A 126 3.88 8.23 -3.76
N VAL A 127 3.84 7.31 -2.77
CA VAL A 127 5.02 6.52 -2.40
C VAL A 127 5.44 5.61 -3.55
N ALA A 128 4.49 4.95 -4.24
CA ALA A 128 4.78 4.10 -5.39
C ALA A 128 5.47 4.89 -6.52
N GLU A 129 5.02 6.10 -6.83
CA GLU A 129 5.69 6.99 -7.79
C GLU A 129 7.16 7.25 -7.42
N LYS A 130 7.48 7.32 -6.11
CA LYS A 130 8.84 7.57 -5.62
C LYS A 130 9.73 6.33 -5.61
N ILE A 131 9.21 5.17 -5.14
CA ILE A 131 10.04 4.00 -4.84
C ILE A 131 9.91 2.83 -5.82
N ALA A 132 8.92 2.84 -6.74
CA ALA A 132 8.72 1.73 -7.66
C ALA A 132 9.98 1.43 -8.50
N GLY A 133 10.70 2.46 -8.93
CA GLY A 133 11.95 2.29 -9.69
C GLY A 133 11.76 1.37 -10.89
N ALA A 134 12.56 0.30 -10.96
CA ALA A 134 12.50 -0.73 -12.00
C ALA A 134 11.53 -1.87 -11.67
N SER A 135 10.72 -1.77 -10.61
CA SER A 135 9.75 -2.82 -10.27
C SER A 135 8.73 -3.02 -11.40
N PRO A 136 8.39 -4.27 -11.73
CA PRO A 136 7.45 -4.60 -12.80
C PRO A 136 6.07 -3.96 -12.63
N LEU A 137 5.59 -3.91 -11.39
CA LEU A 137 4.34 -3.25 -11.03
C LEU A 137 4.64 -2.06 -10.10
N PRO A 138 4.05 -0.88 -10.37
CA PRO A 138 4.17 0.26 -9.46
C PRO A 138 3.61 -0.05 -8.08
N SER A 139 2.44 -0.69 -8.05
CA SER A 139 1.72 -1.11 -6.84
C SER A 139 0.88 -2.35 -7.10
N LEU A 140 0.42 -2.99 -6.03
CA LEU A 140 -0.46 -4.15 -6.05
C LEU A 140 -1.60 -3.95 -5.03
N GLU A 141 -2.82 -3.91 -5.52
CA GLU A 141 -4.03 -3.74 -4.73
C GLU A 141 -4.71 -5.10 -4.55
N LEU A 142 -4.75 -5.59 -3.31
CA LEU A 142 -5.33 -6.87 -2.91
C LEU A 142 -6.54 -6.66 -2.00
N GLY A 143 -7.52 -7.53 -2.12
CA GLY A 143 -8.73 -7.48 -1.33
C GLY A 143 -9.16 -8.85 -0.81
N VAL A 144 -9.97 -8.83 0.24
CA VAL A 144 -10.62 -10.03 0.79
C VAL A 144 -12.12 -9.82 0.75
N GLN A 145 -12.79 -10.34 -0.27
CA GLN A 145 -14.23 -10.20 -0.47
C GLN A 145 -14.71 -8.73 -0.46
N THR A 146 -13.91 -7.83 -0.99
CA THR A 146 -14.21 -6.39 -1.01
C THR A 146 -15.27 -6.04 -2.05
N GLN A 147 -15.32 -6.79 -3.15
CA GLN A 147 -16.24 -6.60 -4.27
C GLN A 147 -17.45 -7.55 -4.20
N VAL A 148 -17.77 -8.08 -3.02
CA VAL A 148 -18.85 -9.05 -2.81
C VAL A 148 -19.81 -8.53 -1.74
N GLY A 149 -21.12 -8.74 -1.96
CA GLY A 149 -22.16 -8.38 -1.01
C GLY A 149 -22.46 -6.88 -0.94
N PHE A 150 -22.97 -6.45 0.21
CA PHE A 150 -23.32 -5.04 0.43
C PHE A 150 -22.08 -4.13 0.38
N GLY A 151 -22.16 -3.05 -0.36
CA GLY A 151 -21.03 -2.13 -0.60
C GLY A 151 -20.17 -2.45 -1.82
N ALA A 152 -20.32 -3.62 -2.45
CA ALA A 152 -19.59 -3.99 -3.66
C ALA A 152 -19.79 -2.94 -4.77
N GLY A 153 -18.71 -2.60 -5.50
CA GLY A 153 -18.74 -1.62 -6.60
C GLY A 153 -18.85 -0.16 -6.17
N SER A 154 -19.14 0.12 -4.88
CA SER A 154 -19.22 1.50 -4.35
C SER A 154 -17.84 2.04 -3.93
N ASN A 155 -17.79 3.33 -3.56
CA ASN A 155 -16.59 3.92 -2.97
C ASN A 155 -16.24 3.32 -1.58
N ALA A 156 -17.21 2.73 -0.90
CA ALA A 156 -17.01 2.00 0.35
C ALA A 156 -16.15 0.72 0.20
N ALA A 157 -15.91 0.27 -1.04
CA ALA A 157 -15.10 -0.89 -1.37
C ALA A 157 -13.69 -0.54 -1.90
N VAL A 158 -13.31 0.75 -1.97
CA VAL A 158 -12.03 1.18 -2.55
C VAL A 158 -11.36 2.20 -1.67
N MET A 159 -10.13 1.94 -1.26
CA MET A 159 -9.30 2.88 -0.49
C MET A 159 -8.17 3.51 -1.31
N THR A 160 -7.78 2.91 -2.43
CA THR A 160 -6.62 3.29 -3.23
C THR A 160 -7.02 4.05 -4.49
N TYR A 161 -6.36 5.17 -4.75
CA TYR A 161 -6.65 6.06 -5.87
C TYR A 161 -5.35 6.51 -6.54
N SER A 162 -5.26 6.27 -7.86
CA SER A 162 -4.20 6.84 -8.70
C SER A 162 -4.60 8.21 -9.22
N ARG A 163 -3.71 8.87 -9.96
CA ARG A 163 -4.05 10.12 -10.69
C ARG A 163 -5.13 9.89 -11.77
N ALA A 164 -5.31 8.65 -12.22
CA ALA A 164 -6.32 8.28 -13.21
C ALA A 164 -7.67 7.88 -12.59
N GLY A 165 -7.75 7.77 -11.25
CA GLY A 165 -8.96 7.38 -10.53
C GLY A 165 -8.78 6.16 -9.63
N LYS A 166 -9.89 5.50 -9.29
CA LYS A 166 -9.92 4.33 -8.39
C LYS A 166 -9.03 3.19 -8.86
N LEU A 167 -8.41 2.51 -7.91
CA LEU A 167 -7.74 1.24 -8.08
C LEU A 167 -8.46 0.17 -7.23
N PRO A 168 -9.47 -0.51 -7.79
CA PRO A 168 -10.20 -1.55 -7.07
C PRO A 168 -9.27 -2.70 -6.70
N PRO A 169 -9.37 -3.26 -5.47
CA PRO A 169 -8.57 -4.39 -5.06
C PRO A 169 -8.97 -5.68 -5.77
N GLN A 170 -8.01 -6.57 -5.98
CA GLN A 170 -8.22 -7.91 -6.54
C GLN A 170 -8.56 -8.88 -5.42
N ASP A 171 -9.78 -9.43 -5.41
CA ASP A 171 -10.28 -10.35 -4.39
C ASP A 171 -9.89 -11.82 -4.63
N ASP A 172 -9.54 -12.20 -5.87
CA ASP A 172 -9.09 -13.56 -6.19
C ASP A 172 -7.56 -13.66 -6.04
N PRO A 173 -7.05 -14.40 -5.04
CA PRO A 173 -5.61 -14.56 -4.83
C PRO A 173 -4.92 -15.29 -5.99
N ASN A 174 -5.63 -16.21 -6.69
CA ASN A 174 -5.08 -16.87 -7.86
C ASN A 174 -4.92 -15.89 -9.04
N ALA A 175 -5.93 -15.03 -9.26
CA ALA A 175 -5.84 -13.99 -10.29
C ALA A 175 -4.74 -12.98 -9.98
N ALA A 176 -4.59 -12.58 -8.70
CA ALA A 176 -3.49 -11.74 -8.24
C ALA A 176 -2.13 -12.40 -8.51
N PHE A 177 -1.95 -13.66 -8.11
CA PHE A 177 -0.74 -14.43 -8.38
C PHE A 177 -0.44 -14.54 -9.88
N MET A 178 -1.48 -14.81 -10.70
CA MET A 178 -1.35 -14.90 -12.15
C MET A 178 -0.94 -13.57 -12.79
N ARG A 179 -1.43 -12.44 -12.26
CA ARG A 179 -1.01 -11.10 -12.69
C ARG A 179 0.48 -10.86 -12.42
N LEU A 180 0.99 -11.36 -11.28
CA LEU A 180 2.37 -11.19 -10.85
C LEU A 180 3.34 -12.08 -11.65
N PHE A 181 3.01 -13.36 -11.76
CA PHE A 181 3.93 -14.40 -12.22
C PHE A 181 3.51 -15.04 -13.57
N GLY A 182 2.32 -14.73 -14.07
CA GLY A 182 1.78 -15.26 -15.32
C GLY A 182 1.29 -16.71 -15.21
N LYS A 183 0.94 -17.30 -16.37
CA LYS A 183 0.48 -18.72 -16.44
C LYS A 183 1.61 -19.73 -16.20
N ALA A 184 2.84 -19.26 -16.17
CA ALA A 184 4.01 -20.12 -16.15
C ALA A 184 4.22 -20.72 -14.76
N ALA A 185 4.01 -22.01 -14.65
CA ALA A 185 4.35 -22.79 -13.48
C ALA A 185 5.86 -23.12 -13.43
N THR A 186 6.59 -22.89 -14.53
CA THR A 186 8.01 -23.19 -14.64
C THR A 186 8.79 -22.00 -15.21
N PRO A 187 10.10 -21.87 -14.87
CA PRO A 187 10.98 -20.85 -15.43
C PRO A 187 11.02 -20.85 -16.97
N SER A 188 10.91 -22.01 -17.59
CA SER A 188 10.92 -22.18 -19.05
C SER A 188 9.68 -21.59 -19.73
N GLU A 189 8.48 -21.81 -19.16
CA GLU A 189 7.22 -21.22 -19.65
C GLU A 189 7.20 -19.70 -19.47
N LEU A 190 7.78 -19.19 -18.40
CA LEU A 190 8.01 -17.76 -18.18
C LEU A 190 8.90 -17.17 -19.31
N MET A 191 10.01 -17.82 -19.65
CA MET A 191 10.89 -17.36 -20.73
C MET A 191 10.20 -17.35 -22.10
N GLN A 192 9.42 -18.37 -22.43
CA GLN A 192 8.68 -18.44 -23.71
C GLN A 192 7.56 -17.39 -23.81
N ALA A 193 6.83 -17.14 -22.73
CA ALA A 193 5.80 -16.10 -22.69
C ALA A 193 6.40 -14.69 -22.87
N ARG A 194 7.61 -14.48 -22.38
CA ARG A 194 8.39 -13.25 -22.50
C ARG A 194 8.88 -13.03 -23.93
N ALA A 195 9.50 -14.01 -24.54
CA ALA A 195 9.99 -13.93 -25.92
C ALA A 195 8.86 -13.54 -26.87
N ARG A 196 7.66 -14.12 -26.68
CA ARG A 196 6.47 -13.75 -27.47
C ARG A 196 6.02 -12.30 -27.27
N ARG A 197 6.04 -11.79 -26.02
CA ARG A 197 5.66 -10.40 -25.74
C ARG A 197 6.67 -9.39 -26.26
N GLN A 198 7.96 -9.69 -26.17
CA GLN A 198 9.04 -8.86 -26.68
C GLN A 198 8.96 -8.73 -28.20
N SER A 199 8.70 -9.81 -28.92
CA SER A 199 8.51 -9.81 -30.37
C SER A 199 7.34 -8.92 -30.84
N VAL A 200 6.23 -8.88 -30.07
CA VAL A 200 5.10 -7.98 -30.36
C VAL A 200 5.46 -6.53 -30.12
N LEU A 201 6.20 -6.21 -29.07
CA LEU A 201 6.63 -4.85 -28.75
C LEU A 201 7.61 -4.31 -29.80
N ASP A 202 8.54 -5.14 -30.28
CA ASP A 202 9.49 -4.76 -31.33
C ASP A 202 8.77 -4.43 -32.65
N LEU A 203 7.72 -5.18 -32.98
CA LEU A 203 6.87 -4.92 -34.14
C LEU A 203 6.14 -3.57 -34.01
N VAL A 204 5.52 -3.33 -32.86
CA VAL A 204 4.78 -2.09 -32.58
C VAL A 204 5.72 -0.88 -32.61
N ARG A 205 6.96 -1.01 -32.13
CA ARG A 205 7.97 0.07 -32.20
C ARG A 205 8.37 0.41 -33.64
N ALA A 206 8.57 -0.60 -34.47
CA ALA A 206 8.92 -0.39 -35.89
C ALA A 206 7.80 0.35 -36.63
N ASP A 207 6.56 0.02 -36.37
CA ASP A 207 5.39 0.69 -36.95
C ASP A 207 5.18 2.11 -36.41
N LEU A 208 5.38 2.33 -35.11
CA LEU A 208 5.32 3.66 -34.51
C LEU A 208 6.39 4.60 -35.08
N ALA A 209 7.60 4.10 -35.32
CA ALA A 209 8.67 4.89 -35.91
C ALA A 209 8.34 5.32 -37.35
N LYS A 210 7.71 4.45 -38.13
CA LYS A 210 7.22 4.77 -39.48
C LYS A 210 6.13 5.85 -39.46
N VAL A 211 5.13 5.69 -38.58
CA VAL A 211 4.03 6.64 -38.45
C VAL A 211 4.51 8.00 -37.95
N ARG A 212 5.48 8.02 -37.01
CA ARG A 212 6.12 9.25 -36.52
C ARG A 212 6.85 10.01 -37.61
N ALA A 213 7.52 9.31 -38.52
CA ALA A 213 8.22 9.93 -39.62
C ALA A 213 7.28 10.61 -40.62
N LEU A 214 6.03 10.19 -40.67
CA LEU A 214 4.98 10.75 -41.54
C LEU A 214 4.12 11.83 -40.83
N ALA A 215 4.25 11.99 -39.53
CA ALA A 215 3.43 12.87 -38.73
C ALA A 215 4.02 14.28 -38.62
N GLY A 216 3.17 15.32 -38.66
CA GLY A 216 3.57 16.71 -38.42
C GLY A 216 4.00 16.95 -36.97
N ALA A 217 4.66 18.09 -36.71
CA ALA A 217 5.30 18.41 -35.43
C ALA A 217 4.36 18.31 -34.21
N GLU A 218 3.09 18.66 -34.35
CA GLU A 218 2.10 18.58 -33.27
C GLU A 218 1.74 17.14 -32.88
N ALA A 219 1.69 16.23 -33.87
CA ALA A 219 1.45 14.82 -33.62
C ALA A 219 2.70 14.12 -33.06
N ALA A 220 3.91 14.61 -33.38
CA ALA A 220 5.18 14.00 -32.94
C ALA A 220 5.27 13.90 -31.41
N SER A 221 4.78 14.89 -30.63
CA SER A 221 4.82 14.86 -29.17
C SER A 221 3.93 13.73 -28.58
N LYS A 222 2.81 13.41 -29.20
CA LYS A 222 1.94 12.29 -28.79
C LYS A 222 2.58 10.95 -29.10
N PHE A 223 3.27 10.84 -30.25
CA PHE A 223 4.02 9.64 -30.60
C PHE A 223 5.23 9.44 -29.68
N ASP A 224 5.92 10.52 -29.27
CA ASP A 224 7.04 10.46 -28.34
C ASP A 224 6.58 10.01 -26.94
N ALA A 225 5.44 10.50 -26.46
CA ALA A 225 4.83 10.04 -25.21
C ALA A 225 4.44 8.55 -25.28
N HIS A 226 3.89 8.11 -26.42
CA HIS A 226 3.53 6.70 -26.63
C HIS A 226 4.79 5.80 -26.71
N ALA A 227 5.84 6.25 -27.37
CA ALA A 227 7.14 5.57 -27.42
C ALA A 227 7.81 5.49 -26.02
N ALA A 228 7.67 6.54 -25.21
CA ALA A 228 8.14 6.52 -23.83
C ALA A 228 7.36 5.52 -22.97
N GLY A 229 6.04 5.42 -23.14
CA GLY A 229 5.19 4.42 -22.50
C GLY A 229 5.58 2.98 -22.87
N LEU A 230 5.89 2.74 -24.16
CA LEU A 230 6.38 1.44 -24.63
C LEU A 230 7.75 1.08 -24.01
N ARG A 231 8.68 2.04 -23.93
CA ARG A 231 9.98 1.81 -23.25
C ARG A 231 9.82 1.50 -21.76
N ALA A 232 8.92 2.20 -21.09
CA ALA A 232 8.60 1.90 -19.68
C ALA A 232 8.03 0.48 -19.53
N LEU A 233 7.19 0.05 -20.47
CA LEU A 233 6.67 -1.33 -20.51
C LEU A 233 7.77 -2.36 -20.78
N GLU A 234 8.68 -2.10 -21.72
CA GLU A 234 9.84 -2.96 -21.99
C GLU A 234 10.73 -3.11 -20.75
N THR A 235 11.04 -2.00 -20.07
CA THR A 235 11.83 -2.00 -18.85
C THR A 235 11.18 -2.84 -17.76
N ARG A 236 9.85 -2.74 -17.61
CA ARG A 236 9.09 -3.54 -16.64
C ARG A 236 9.07 -5.03 -17.02
N LEU A 237 8.95 -5.36 -18.30
CA LEU A 237 9.00 -6.74 -18.78
C LEU A 237 10.39 -7.37 -18.59
N ASP A 238 11.44 -6.58 -18.81
CA ASP A 238 12.82 -7.00 -18.57
C ASP A 238 13.08 -7.19 -17.06
N ALA A 239 12.58 -6.30 -16.22
CA ALA A 239 12.63 -6.46 -14.76
C ALA A 239 11.90 -7.74 -14.29
N LEU A 240 10.69 -8.04 -14.85
CA LEU A 240 10.03 -9.33 -14.63
C LEU A 240 10.89 -10.52 -15.02
N SER A 241 11.77 -10.35 -16.02
CA SER A 241 12.67 -11.42 -16.47
C SER A 241 13.75 -11.78 -15.44
N ARG A 242 14.11 -10.84 -14.61
CA ARG A 242 15.17 -10.96 -13.60
C ARG A 242 14.65 -11.41 -12.25
N VAL A 243 13.33 -11.41 -12.07
CA VAL A 243 12.71 -11.88 -10.82
C VAL A 243 12.95 -13.38 -10.68
N ARG A 244 13.87 -13.76 -9.81
CA ARG A 244 14.02 -15.13 -9.31
C ARG A 244 13.23 -15.21 -8.01
N CYS A 245 12.20 -16.01 -8.02
CA CYS A 245 11.33 -16.18 -6.89
C CYS A 245 11.18 -17.67 -6.63
N ASP A 246 11.84 -18.16 -5.58
CA ASP A 246 11.78 -19.54 -5.16
C ASP A 246 10.60 -19.82 -4.21
N GLY A 247 9.72 -18.83 -4.04
CA GLY A 247 8.52 -18.93 -3.19
C GLY A 247 7.45 -19.82 -3.81
N ALA A 248 7.13 -20.90 -3.14
CA ALA A 248 6.05 -21.80 -3.55
C ALA A 248 4.69 -21.25 -3.12
N TYR A 249 3.99 -20.57 -4.02
CA TYR A 249 2.56 -20.33 -3.86
C TYR A 249 1.79 -21.54 -4.39
N GLN A 250 0.99 -22.16 -3.54
CA GLN A 250 0.10 -23.22 -3.98
C GLN A 250 -1.22 -22.62 -4.48
N ARG A 251 -1.52 -22.85 -5.75
CA ARG A 251 -2.83 -22.46 -6.29
C ARG A 251 -3.93 -23.30 -5.64
N HIS A 252 -4.96 -22.62 -5.17
CA HIS A 252 -6.15 -23.25 -4.65
C HIS A 252 -7.22 -23.34 -5.73
N ALA A 253 -7.95 -24.45 -5.79
CA ALA A 253 -9.10 -24.60 -6.68
C ALA A 253 -10.27 -23.79 -6.12
N LEU A 254 -10.31 -22.51 -6.42
CA LEU A 254 -11.37 -21.57 -6.03
C LEU A 254 -12.26 -21.31 -7.24
N ASN A 255 -13.55 -21.28 -7.02
CA ASN A 255 -14.56 -20.83 -7.99
C ASN A 255 -15.26 -19.57 -7.45
N ASP A 256 -16.05 -18.89 -8.29
CA ASP A 256 -16.70 -17.63 -7.94
C ASP A 256 -17.57 -17.73 -6.67
N TRP A 257 -18.25 -18.86 -6.47
CA TRP A 257 -19.02 -19.10 -5.25
C TRP A 257 -18.13 -19.14 -4.01
N GLN A 258 -16.97 -19.80 -4.09
CA GLN A 258 -16.03 -19.89 -2.97
C GLN A 258 -15.39 -18.54 -2.65
N LEU A 259 -15.15 -17.70 -3.66
CA LEU A 259 -14.66 -16.33 -3.46
C LEU A 259 -15.68 -15.47 -2.71
N GLY A 260 -16.98 -15.73 -2.88
CA GLY A 260 -18.06 -14.99 -2.21
C GLY A 260 -18.52 -15.56 -0.87
N ALA A 261 -18.16 -16.80 -0.52
CA ALA A 261 -18.65 -17.46 0.69
C ALA A 261 -17.99 -16.94 1.96
N SER A 262 -18.77 -16.55 2.98
CA SER A 262 -18.23 -16.03 4.25
C SER A 262 -17.29 -17.00 4.95
N GLU A 263 -17.54 -18.30 4.84
CA GLU A 263 -16.75 -19.37 5.43
C GLU A 263 -15.33 -19.43 4.84
N ARG A 264 -15.12 -18.85 3.65
CA ARG A 264 -13.82 -18.77 2.98
C ARG A 264 -13.04 -17.52 3.34
N PHE A 265 -13.65 -16.58 4.02
CA PHE A 265 -12.98 -15.32 4.39
C PHE A 265 -11.61 -15.53 5.07
N PRO A 266 -11.45 -16.43 6.06
CA PRO A 266 -10.13 -16.66 6.68
C PRO A 266 -9.09 -17.19 5.70
N LEU A 267 -9.46 -18.17 4.85
CA LEU A 267 -8.56 -18.73 3.84
C LEU A 267 -8.14 -17.66 2.82
N LEU A 268 -9.09 -16.86 2.33
CA LEU A 268 -8.80 -15.81 1.36
C LEU A 268 -7.88 -14.73 1.97
N ALA A 269 -8.09 -14.36 3.24
CA ALA A 269 -7.23 -13.42 3.95
C ALA A 269 -5.78 -13.94 4.04
N GLU A 270 -5.59 -15.21 4.39
CA GLU A 270 -4.26 -15.83 4.45
C GLU A 270 -3.60 -15.91 3.07
N LEU A 271 -4.32 -16.31 2.04
CA LEU A 271 -3.80 -16.40 0.67
C LEU A 271 -3.42 -15.03 0.11
N GLN A 272 -4.23 -14.00 0.36
CA GLN A 272 -3.90 -12.62 -0.06
C GLN A 272 -2.67 -12.08 0.70
N ALA A 273 -2.52 -12.42 1.99
CA ALA A 273 -1.32 -12.09 2.75
C ALA A 273 -0.08 -12.80 2.17
N GLU A 274 -0.19 -14.05 1.75
CA GLU A 274 0.89 -14.79 1.09
C GLU A 274 1.27 -14.15 -0.26
N VAL A 275 0.29 -13.79 -1.08
CA VAL A 275 0.53 -13.09 -2.36
C VAL A 275 1.20 -11.74 -2.13
N ALA A 276 0.77 -10.98 -1.11
CA ALA A 276 1.37 -9.70 -0.73
C ALA A 276 2.86 -9.84 -0.36
N VAL A 277 3.15 -10.78 0.54
CA VAL A 277 4.53 -11.05 1.00
C VAL A 277 5.40 -11.56 -0.13
N LEU A 278 4.88 -12.46 -0.96
CA LEU A 278 5.59 -13.00 -2.12
C LEU A 278 5.92 -11.89 -3.13
N ALA A 279 4.97 -11.00 -3.44
CA ALA A 279 5.19 -9.89 -4.36
C ALA A 279 6.32 -8.95 -3.90
N LEU A 280 6.39 -8.65 -2.58
CA LEU A 280 7.45 -7.84 -1.97
C LEU A 280 8.79 -8.61 -1.91
N THR A 281 8.76 -9.88 -1.52
CA THR A 281 9.96 -10.74 -1.46
C THR A 281 10.66 -10.81 -2.82
N CYS A 282 9.87 -10.99 -3.88
CA CYS A 282 10.34 -11.14 -5.25
C CYS A 282 10.64 -9.80 -5.93
N GLY A 283 10.38 -8.67 -5.29
CA GLY A 283 10.59 -7.34 -5.87
C GLY A 283 9.72 -7.05 -7.09
N VAL A 284 8.60 -7.77 -7.27
CA VAL A 284 7.64 -7.53 -8.37
C VAL A 284 6.97 -6.18 -8.20
N THR A 285 6.72 -5.80 -6.96
CA THR A 285 6.35 -4.44 -6.54
C THR A 285 7.05 -4.09 -5.24
N ARG A 286 7.05 -2.80 -4.91
CA ARG A 286 7.49 -2.28 -3.60
C ARG A 286 6.34 -1.72 -2.77
N VAL A 287 5.15 -1.65 -3.34
CA VAL A 287 3.96 -1.11 -2.68
C VAL A 287 2.80 -2.07 -2.81
N VAL A 288 2.25 -2.50 -1.69
CA VAL A 288 1.07 -3.36 -1.61
C VAL A 288 0.03 -2.71 -0.72
N SER A 289 -1.22 -2.70 -1.17
CA SER A 289 -2.39 -2.37 -0.37
C SER A 289 -3.21 -3.64 -0.17
N LEU A 290 -3.45 -4.05 1.07
CA LEU A 290 -4.26 -5.22 1.43
C LEU A 290 -5.49 -4.78 2.22
N GLN A 291 -6.65 -4.89 1.59
CA GLN A 291 -7.93 -4.49 2.15
C GLN A 291 -8.69 -5.72 2.67
N LEU A 292 -8.78 -5.85 4.01
CA LEU A 292 -9.46 -6.96 4.69
C LEU A 292 -10.97 -6.71 4.80
N ALA A 293 -11.69 -6.80 3.75
CA ALA A 293 -13.11 -6.50 3.50
C ALA A 293 -13.39 -5.07 3.01
N ASN A 294 -14.61 -4.82 2.53
CA ASN A 294 -15.10 -3.44 2.34
C ASN A 294 -15.71 -2.91 3.65
N SER A 295 -15.88 -1.60 3.75
CA SER A 295 -16.35 -0.94 4.96
C SER A 295 -17.82 -1.22 5.29
N LEU A 296 -18.61 -1.72 4.34
CA LEU A 296 -20.02 -2.12 4.50
C LEU A 296 -20.19 -3.64 4.51
N SER A 297 -19.13 -4.40 4.76
CA SER A 297 -19.11 -5.85 4.60
C SER A 297 -20.17 -6.56 5.43
N ASP A 298 -20.99 -7.35 4.77
CA ASP A 298 -21.97 -8.27 5.38
C ASP A 298 -21.40 -9.67 5.64
N ARG A 299 -20.07 -9.83 5.47
CA ARG A 299 -19.40 -11.11 5.72
C ARG A 299 -19.46 -11.49 7.17
N ARG A 300 -19.75 -12.76 7.44
CA ARG A 300 -19.78 -13.30 8.80
C ARG A 300 -18.37 -13.66 9.24
N ILE A 301 -17.99 -13.20 10.43
CA ILE A 301 -16.69 -13.53 11.00
C ILE A 301 -16.79 -14.83 11.78
N PRO A 302 -15.93 -15.82 11.52
CA PRO A 302 -15.96 -17.11 12.19
C PRO A 302 -15.91 -16.97 13.73
N GLY A 303 -16.79 -17.71 14.41
CA GLY A 303 -16.84 -17.76 15.87
C GLY A 303 -17.45 -16.53 16.54
N VAL A 304 -17.97 -15.54 15.78
CA VAL A 304 -18.62 -14.35 16.35
C VAL A 304 -20.13 -14.48 16.29
N ASN A 305 -20.72 -14.26 15.13
CA ASN A 305 -22.16 -14.37 14.95
C ASN A 305 -22.45 -15.13 13.64
N PRO A 306 -23.12 -16.28 13.68
CA PRO A 306 -23.38 -17.09 12.48
C PRO A 306 -24.47 -16.52 11.57
N ASN A 307 -25.29 -15.60 12.08
CA ASN A 307 -26.47 -15.09 11.38
C ASN A 307 -26.32 -13.65 10.89
N VAL A 308 -25.38 -12.88 11.47
CA VAL A 308 -25.27 -11.44 11.27
C VAL A 308 -23.89 -11.10 10.72
N GLY A 309 -23.85 -10.28 9.67
CA GLY A 309 -22.60 -9.85 9.04
C GLY A 309 -21.83 -8.80 9.87
N LEU A 310 -20.54 -8.70 9.56
CA LEU A 310 -19.56 -7.83 10.20
C LEU A 310 -20.09 -6.41 10.46
N HIS A 311 -20.55 -5.74 9.40
CA HIS A 311 -20.99 -4.35 9.49
C HIS A 311 -22.16 -4.17 10.49
N THR A 312 -23.16 -5.04 10.39
CA THR A 312 -24.31 -5.01 11.31
C THR A 312 -23.91 -5.30 12.76
N VAL A 313 -22.99 -6.27 12.98
CA VAL A 313 -22.46 -6.54 14.33
C VAL A 313 -21.75 -5.31 14.88
N MET A 314 -20.93 -4.62 14.08
CA MET A 314 -20.22 -3.42 14.53
C MET A 314 -21.17 -2.26 14.89
N HIS A 315 -22.36 -2.20 14.27
CA HIS A 315 -23.40 -1.23 14.66
C HIS A 315 -24.18 -1.65 15.90
N SER A 316 -24.78 -2.83 15.87
CA SER A 316 -25.83 -3.23 16.81
C SER A 316 -25.52 -4.50 17.62
N GLY A 317 -24.38 -5.13 17.38
CA GLY A 317 -23.95 -6.31 18.14
C GLY A 317 -23.57 -5.98 19.57
N THR A 318 -23.45 -7.00 20.39
CA THR A 318 -22.96 -6.89 21.76
C THR A 318 -21.51 -6.42 21.78
N ARG A 319 -21.09 -5.81 22.90
CA ARG A 319 -19.68 -5.42 23.08
C ARG A 319 -18.73 -6.61 22.93
N ALA A 320 -19.11 -7.78 23.41
CA ALA A 320 -18.31 -8.99 23.29
C ALA A 320 -18.09 -9.41 21.83
N GLU A 321 -19.14 -9.39 21.00
CA GLU A 321 -19.05 -9.68 19.57
C GLU A 321 -18.16 -8.66 18.84
N LYS A 322 -18.31 -7.37 19.12
CA LYS A 322 -17.48 -6.30 18.54
C LYS A 322 -16.00 -6.47 18.90
N LEU A 323 -15.69 -6.76 20.17
CA LEU A 323 -14.33 -7.03 20.61
C LEU A 323 -13.76 -8.32 19.97
N ALA A 324 -14.59 -9.35 19.76
CA ALA A 324 -14.19 -10.57 19.08
C ALA A 324 -13.82 -10.28 17.63
N ILE A 325 -14.60 -9.45 16.90
CA ILE A 325 -14.28 -8.98 15.55
C ILE A 325 -12.95 -8.23 15.53
N ASN A 326 -12.76 -7.28 16.45
CA ASN A 326 -11.52 -6.49 16.50
C ASN A 326 -10.30 -7.38 16.77
N ARG A 327 -10.43 -8.33 17.70
CA ARG A 327 -9.37 -9.31 17.98
C ARG A 327 -9.08 -10.22 16.78
N TYR A 328 -10.12 -10.58 16.02
CA TYR A 328 -9.95 -11.35 14.78
C TYR A 328 -9.10 -10.59 13.75
N PHE A 329 -9.40 -9.31 13.49
CA PHE A 329 -8.59 -8.48 12.60
C PHE A 329 -7.18 -8.23 13.15
N ALA A 330 -7.03 -8.10 14.47
CA ALA A 330 -5.71 -8.03 15.10
C ALA A 330 -4.90 -9.32 14.84
N GLY A 331 -5.56 -10.49 14.84
CA GLY A 331 -4.97 -11.77 14.46
C GLY A 331 -4.52 -11.83 13.01
N LEU A 332 -5.34 -11.34 12.07
CA LEU A 332 -4.94 -11.24 10.65
C LEU A 332 -3.75 -10.29 10.46
N GLY A 333 -3.74 -9.14 11.15
CA GLY A 333 -2.58 -8.24 11.14
C GLY A 333 -1.32 -8.91 11.68
N ALA A 334 -1.42 -9.67 12.77
CA ALA A 334 -0.31 -10.45 13.33
C ALA A 334 0.19 -11.52 12.35
N SER A 335 -0.71 -12.19 11.61
CA SER A 335 -0.34 -13.14 10.55
C SER A 335 0.46 -12.48 9.45
N VAL A 336 0.05 -11.31 8.97
CA VAL A 336 0.79 -10.52 7.97
C VAL A 336 2.19 -10.17 8.48
N LEU A 337 2.30 -9.64 9.72
CA LEU A 337 3.60 -9.30 10.31
C LEU A 337 4.49 -10.53 10.49
N SER A 338 3.91 -11.67 10.88
CA SER A 338 4.65 -12.94 11.03
C SER A 338 5.21 -13.42 9.70
N LYS A 339 4.43 -13.35 8.61
CA LYS A 339 4.88 -13.72 7.27
C LYS A 339 6.02 -12.79 6.78
N LEU A 340 5.91 -11.48 7.03
CA LEU A 340 6.98 -10.52 6.72
C LEU A 340 8.26 -10.79 7.55
N ALA A 341 8.11 -11.11 8.84
CA ALA A 341 9.24 -11.42 9.72
C ALA A 341 9.91 -12.76 9.36
N ALA A 342 9.15 -13.76 8.90
CA ALA A 342 9.67 -15.06 8.48
C ALA A 342 10.43 -15.00 7.14
N ALA A 343 10.14 -14.04 6.28
CA ALA A 343 10.81 -13.87 5.00
C ALA A 343 12.21 -13.24 5.19
N GLN A 344 13.22 -14.10 5.36
CA GLN A 344 14.60 -13.68 5.61
C GLN A 344 15.32 -13.22 4.35
N ARG A 345 16.30 -12.33 4.53
CA ARG A 345 17.22 -11.83 3.51
C ARG A 345 18.61 -12.42 3.72
N ASP A 346 19.43 -12.36 2.69
CA ASP A 346 20.81 -12.90 2.72
C ASP A 346 21.70 -12.20 3.76
N ASP A 347 21.39 -10.95 4.13
CA ASP A 347 22.10 -10.16 5.15
C ASP A 347 21.60 -10.41 6.58
N GLY A 348 20.72 -11.38 6.78
CA GLY A 348 20.10 -11.73 8.05
C GLY A 348 19.01 -10.79 8.53
N SER A 349 18.62 -9.76 7.72
CA SER A 349 17.42 -8.98 7.97
C SER A 349 16.17 -9.74 7.53
N SER A 350 15.01 -9.31 8.01
CA SER A 350 13.72 -9.82 7.56
C SER A 350 13.05 -8.84 6.58
N LEU A 351 12.10 -9.34 5.82
CA LEU A 351 11.28 -8.46 4.97
C LEU A 351 10.52 -7.42 5.81
N LEU A 352 10.21 -7.70 7.08
CA LEU A 352 9.62 -6.72 8.01
C LEU A 352 10.58 -5.56 8.32
N ASP A 353 11.89 -5.80 8.32
CA ASP A 353 12.90 -4.74 8.51
C ASP A 353 13.00 -3.82 7.29
N GLU A 354 12.54 -4.26 6.12
CA GLU A 354 12.53 -3.48 4.89
C GLU A 354 11.15 -2.90 4.55
N THR A 355 10.09 -3.37 5.21
CA THR A 355 8.70 -3.02 4.88
C THR A 355 8.06 -2.18 5.97
N LEU A 356 7.74 -0.93 5.65
CA LEU A 356 6.87 -0.11 6.49
C LEU A 356 5.43 -0.59 6.33
N VAL A 357 4.82 -1.06 7.40
CA VAL A 357 3.40 -1.40 7.44
C VAL A 357 2.63 -0.24 8.05
N VAL A 358 1.67 0.31 7.30
CA VAL A 358 0.72 1.32 7.77
C VAL A 358 -0.65 0.67 7.80
N TRP A 359 -1.16 0.41 8.98
CA TRP A 359 -2.41 -0.29 9.19
C TRP A 359 -3.44 0.62 9.84
N GLY A 360 -4.61 0.78 9.24
CA GLY A 360 -5.64 1.66 9.74
C GLY A 360 -7.05 1.23 9.38
N SER A 361 -7.99 2.08 9.76
CA SER A 361 -9.41 1.95 9.46
C SER A 361 -9.96 3.27 8.94
N GLU A 362 -11.14 3.22 8.32
CA GLU A 362 -11.82 4.37 7.76
C GLU A 362 -12.51 5.25 8.81
N MET A 363 -12.76 4.70 10.00
CA MET A 363 -13.43 5.38 11.11
C MET A 363 -12.94 4.89 12.47
N ALA A 364 -13.37 5.54 13.53
CA ALA A 364 -12.97 5.19 14.90
C ALA A 364 -13.66 3.93 15.40
N ILE A 365 -14.96 3.84 15.17
CA ILE A 365 -15.84 2.75 15.64
C ILE A 365 -17.06 2.65 14.72
N GLY A 366 -17.68 1.49 14.66
CA GLY A 366 -18.81 1.18 13.79
C GLY A 366 -20.06 2.09 13.92
N ASN A 367 -20.17 2.93 14.94
CA ASN A 367 -21.22 3.94 15.05
C ASN A 367 -20.89 5.26 14.32
N HIS A 368 -19.97 5.23 13.37
CA HIS A 368 -19.56 6.33 12.51
C HIS A 368 -18.78 7.46 13.19
N LEU A 369 -18.22 7.24 14.36
CA LEU A 369 -17.33 8.22 14.96
C LEU A 369 -16.06 8.39 14.10
N ASN A 370 -15.59 9.62 13.99
CA ASN A 370 -14.41 9.98 13.22
C ASN A 370 -13.14 10.18 14.09
N ASP A 371 -13.23 9.94 15.40
CA ASP A 371 -12.18 10.11 16.39
C ASP A 371 -12.46 9.20 17.60
N PRO A 372 -11.48 8.46 18.18
CA PRO A 372 -10.11 8.25 17.69
C PRO A 372 -10.00 7.11 16.65
N VAL A 373 -9.58 7.42 15.45
CA VAL A 373 -9.37 6.40 14.41
C VAL A 373 -8.12 5.57 14.71
N PRO A 374 -8.20 4.23 14.70
CA PRO A 374 -7.07 3.38 14.98
C PRO A 374 -6.08 3.39 13.79
N PHE A 375 -4.83 3.71 14.08
CA PHE A 375 -3.71 3.48 13.17
C PHE A 375 -2.54 2.85 13.92
N ILE A 376 -1.91 1.88 13.27
CA ILE A 376 -0.74 1.16 13.76
C ILE A 376 0.33 1.23 12.67
N VAL A 377 1.54 1.62 13.03
CA VAL A 377 2.70 1.57 12.14
C VAL A 377 3.65 0.49 12.65
N ALA A 378 4.14 -0.38 11.76
CA ALA A 378 5.06 -1.44 12.12
C ALA A 378 6.21 -1.61 11.12
N GLY A 379 7.33 -2.15 11.55
CA GLY A 379 8.47 -2.49 10.69
C GLY A 379 9.17 -1.29 10.07
N GLY A 380 9.67 -1.46 8.85
CA GLY A 380 10.31 -0.41 8.03
C GLY A 380 11.81 -0.23 8.25
N ALA A 381 12.37 -0.78 9.32
CA ALA A 381 13.80 -0.86 9.63
C ALA A 381 14.02 -1.85 10.78
N ARG A 382 15.26 -2.16 11.10
CA ARG A 382 15.60 -2.87 12.35
C ARG A 382 15.17 -2.04 13.56
N PRO A 383 14.91 -2.68 14.72
CA PRO A 383 14.53 -1.95 15.93
C PRO A 383 15.49 -0.80 16.23
N GLY A 384 14.94 0.40 16.40
CA GLY A 384 15.74 1.56 16.74
C GLY A 384 16.41 2.27 15.56
N GLU A 385 16.33 1.78 14.33
CA GLU A 385 17.00 2.39 13.16
C GLU A 385 16.05 3.13 12.20
N GLY A 386 14.74 2.91 12.33
CA GLY A 386 13.75 3.46 11.42
C GLY A 386 13.34 4.90 11.70
N TYR A 387 12.54 5.45 10.78
CA TYR A 387 11.96 6.79 10.91
C TYR A 387 11.02 6.90 12.12
N PHE A 388 10.16 5.90 12.33
CA PHE A 388 9.16 5.92 13.40
C PHE A 388 9.74 5.47 14.75
N HIS A 389 9.31 6.15 15.82
CA HIS A 389 9.62 5.76 17.18
C HIS A 389 8.64 4.65 17.64
N GLN A 390 9.03 3.40 17.49
CA GLN A 390 8.24 2.21 17.77
C GLN A 390 8.35 1.73 19.23
N GLY A 391 7.58 0.70 19.60
CA GLY A 391 7.51 0.15 20.96
C GLY A 391 6.64 1.00 21.90
N ARG A 392 5.74 1.83 21.37
CA ARG A 392 4.99 2.79 22.17
C ARG A 392 3.59 3.10 21.68
N LEU A 393 2.80 3.66 22.59
CA LEU A 393 1.59 4.43 22.29
C LEU A 393 1.97 5.89 22.04
N LEU A 394 1.46 6.47 20.96
CA LEU A 394 1.50 7.90 20.68
C LEU A 394 0.07 8.46 20.81
N GLU A 395 -0.19 9.18 21.88
CA GLU A 395 -1.43 9.92 22.05
C GLU A 395 -1.29 11.29 21.40
N VAL A 396 -2.29 11.64 20.59
CA VAL A 396 -2.35 12.93 19.89
C VAL A 396 -3.74 13.53 20.09
N GLU A 397 -3.81 14.85 20.13
CA GLU A 397 -5.07 15.53 20.37
C GLU A 397 -5.66 15.96 19.02
N HIS A 398 -6.68 15.24 18.55
CA HIS A 398 -7.48 15.51 17.36
C HIS A 398 -6.68 15.75 16.05
N GLN A 399 -5.43 15.26 15.98
CA GLN A 399 -4.63 15.38 14.75
C GLN A 399 -5.28 14.59 13.61
N ARG A 400 -5.22 15.12 12.38
CA ARG A 400 -5.77 14.40 11.23
C ARG A 400 -4.91 13.18 10.87
N THR A 401 -5.56 12.12 10.40
CA THR A 401 -4.90 10.91 9.88
C THR A 401 -3.88 11.24 8.79
N THR A 402 -4.12 12.28 7.98
CA THR A 402 -3.21 12.76 6.93
C THR A 402 -1.81 13.08 7.45
N ARG A 403 -1.66 13.56 8.69
CA ARG A 403 -0.34 13.84 9.29
C ARG A 403 0.50 12.58 9.48
N LEU A 404 -0.14 11.47 9.89
CA LEU A 404 0.54 10.18 9.98
C LEU A 404 0.98 9.69 8.59
N LEU A 405 0.11 9.86 7.58
CA LEU A 405 0.43 9.49 6.20
C LEU A 405 1.57 10.36 5.63
N ILE A 406 1.59 11.66 5.95
CA ILE A 406 2.72 12.55 5.61
C ILE A 406 4.01 12.06 6.30
N SER A 407 3.94 11.65 7.57
CA SER A 407 5.10 11.04 8.25
C SER A 407 5.59 9.78 7.53
N ALA A 408 4.66 8.92 7.07
CA ALA A 408 5.02 7.74 6.29
C ALA A 408 5.68 8.14 4.95
N MET A 409 5.17 9.16 4.26
CA MET A 409 5.79 9.69 3.04
C MET A 409 7.20 10.24 3.29
N HIS A 410 7.42 10.92 4.42
CA HIS A 410 8.74 11.40 4.83
C HIS A 410 9.73 10.23 5.07
N ALA A 411 9.27 9.11 5.64
CA ALA A 411 10.10 7.91 5.79
C ALA A 411 10.64 7.39 4.45
N PHE A 412 9.89 7.59 3.36
CA PHE A 412 10.31 7.25 1.99
C PHE A 412 11.05 8.39 1.25
N GLY A 413 11.38 9.48 1.92
CA GLY A 413 12.12 10.60 1.34
C GLY A 413 11.26 11.62 0.60
N LEU A 414 9.95 11.61 0.76
CA LEU A 414 9.03 12.65 0.25
C LEU A 414 8.91 13.81 1.27
N THR A 415 10.05 14.30 1.78
CA THR A 415 10.12 15.26 2.89
C THR A 415 9.56 16.65 2.57
N GLY A 416 9.45 17.01 1.29
CA GLY A 416 8.78 18.24 0.87
C GLY A 416 7.26 18.22 0.96
N THR A 417 6.64 17.05 1.28
CA THR A 417 5.19 16.94 1.38
C THR A 417 4.72 17.47 2.74
N THR A 418 3.94 18.54 2.71
CA THR A 418 3.38 19.18 3.92
C THR A 418 1.85 19.12 3.97
N ALA A 419 1.19 18.63 2.93
CA ALA A 419 -0.26 18.50 2.86
C ALA A 419 -0.64 17.27 2.03
N LEU A 420 -1.79 16.67 2.34
CA LEU A 420 -2.39 15.55 1.61
C LEU A 420 -3.89 15.79 1.49
N GLY A 421 -4.41 15.77 0.24
CA GLY A 421 -5.83 15.93 -0.05
C GLY A 421 -6.37 17.35 0.16
N ASP A 422 -7.63 17.42 0.57
CA ASP A 422 -8.41 18.67 0.67
C ASP A 422 -8.34 19.32 2.06
N LEU A 423 -7.87 18.58 3.07
CA LEU A 423 -7.75 19.06 4.44
C LEU A 423 -6.64 20.12 4.54
N LYS A 424 -6.98 21.33 4.97
CA LYS A 424 -6.07 22.48 5.00
C LYS A 424 -5.93 23.14 6.37
N ASP A 425 -6.60 22.58 7.38
CA ASP A 425 -6.45 23.04 8.77
C ASP A 425 -5.04 22.71 9.32
N ASP A 426 -4.63 23.40 10.39
CA ASP A 426 -3.31 23.21 10.99
C ASP A 426 -3.13 21.79 11.58
N LEU A 427 -4.25 21.11 11.88
CA LEU A 427 -4.27 19.73 12.37
C LEU A 427 -4.07 18.69 11.26
N SER A 428 -4.06 19.10 9.99
CA SER A 428 -3.85 18.25 8.81
C SER A 428 -2.48 18.42 8.15
N ARG A 429 -1.73 19.48 8.48
CA ARG A 429 -0.47 19.84 7.80
C ARG A 429 0.77 19.29 8.50
N GLY A 430 1.77 18.98 7.67
CA GLY A 430 3.07 18.47 8.11
C GLY A 430 3.01 17.07 8.71
N PRO A 431 4.17 16.50 9.09
CA PRO A 431 4.24 15.19 9.72
C PRO A 431 3.59 15.19 11.12
N LEU A 432 3.18 14.01 11.58
CA LEU A 432 2.57 13.83 12.90
C LEU A 432 3.61 14.10 13.99
N PRO A 433 3.37 15.08 14.90
CA PRO A 433 4.29 15.39 15.98
C PRO A 433 4.55 14.16 16.88
N GLY A 434 5.80 13.94 17.23
CA GLY A 434 6.21 12.84 18.09
C GLY A 434 6.22 11.45 17.44
N ALA A 435 5.82 11.32 16.18
CA ALA A 435 5.87 10.02 15.48
C ALA A 435 7.29 9.66 15.02
N SER A 436 8.07 10.66 14.60
CA SER A 436 9.45 10.51 14.11
C SER A 436 10.46 10.43 15.26
N ARG A 437 11.52 9.64 15.04
CA ARG A 437 12.74 9.62 15.89
C ARG A 437 13.70 10.75 15.56
N VAL A 438 13.64 11.28 14.36
CA VAL A 438 14.48 12.42 13.92
C VAL A 438 13.68 13.71 14.03
N ALA A 439 14.37 14.80 14.34
CA ALA A 439 13.74 16.12 14.32
C ALA A 439 13.23 16.43 12.91
N PRO A 440 12.08 17.11 12.79
CA PRO A 440 11.51 17.48 11.50
C PRO A 440 12.39 18.41 10.68
#